data_c159426150173cf5d71326caef2b1dcb
#
_entry.id   c159426150173cf5d71326caef2b1dcb
#
_cell.length_a   1.000
_cell.length_b   1.000
_cell.length_c   1.000
_cell.angle_alpha   90.00
_cell.angle_beta   90.00
_cell.angle_gamma   90.00
#
_symmetry.space_group_name_H-M   'P 1'
#
loop_
_entity.id
_entity.type
_entity.pdbx_description
1 polymer ?
#
loop_
_entity_poly.entity_id
_entity_poly.type
_entity_poly.pdbx_seq_one_letter_code
_entity_poly.pdbx_strand_id
1 'polypeptide(L)'
;MLVLHKSKALWYLLLSATLFSSVVFATKPVEKVAHNLTSEQVYHGIKANLETNLYSLPPRVQGHYAIRQFRMTGETKYANGSLIDLLTIAERQAYYSCNLDKPGFIKSESKIAVDKLGNGPRGQARKKAIAPYPNFMLYSNVLLRYASRVDEFGFTGPCHDLMIKTLKNANLAPALTDKQMIQAWAAQLINYVYWAKQIGVGDYYEAYKKAFINTYPNSKDDQLEKGQYKNKIYGMTHFIFSASGYYQYPVDPKEHQWILDYFEKNIDRILTDTTEDIITEVGISFLITGNGSNPVVDKVKKHVIAAYDPNTMMILSPHGKADLSSGEHRNVLAMMLLDWPDTLHKGPYLNDIASTKKHLPKLVKPKASASDTKLH
;
A
#
# COMPACT_ATOMS: atom_id res chain seq x y z
N MET A 1 49.85 55.65 19.89
CA MET A 1 51.14 55.96 19.31
C MET A 1 51.80 54.68 18.88
N LEU A 2 52.29 54.62 17.67
CA LEU A 2 52.88 53.60 16.78
C LEU A 2 51.84 52.89 15.89
N VAL A 3 51.54 53.27 14.71
CA VAL A 3 52.26 53.46 13.42
C VAL A 3 52.83 52.12 12.89
N LEU A 4 51.97 51.50 12.01
CA LEU A 4 52.19 51.13 10.61
C LEU A 4 53.35 50.19 10.22
N HIS A 5 53.07 49.22 9.40
CA HIS A 5 53.53 49.27 7.99
C HIS A 5 52.77 48.31 7.07
N LYS A 6 52.31 48.82 5.94
CA LYS A 6 51.80 48.10 4.78
C LYS A 6 52.95 47.50 4.00
N SER A 7 52.92 46.24 3.63
CA SER A 7 53.67 45.75 2.48
C SER A 7 52.77 44.97 1.53
N LYS A 8 52.67 45.51 0.33
CA LYS A 8 52.03 44.89 -0.87
C LYS A 8 52.99 43.79 -1.36
N ALA A 9 52.59 42.57 -1.37
CA ALA A 9 53.21 41.52 -2.15
C ALA A 9 52.30 41.14 -3.31
N LEU A 10 52.78 41.45 -4.48
CA LEU A 10 52.19 41.15 -5.78
C LEU A 10 52.54 39.67 -6.07
N TRP A 11 51.50 38.79 -6.10
CA TRP A 11 51.69 37.42 -6.56
C TRP A 11 51.09 37.25 -7.94
N TYR A 12 51.94 36.98 -8.92
CA TYR A 12 51.56 36.54 -10.26
C TYR A 12 50.97 35.13 -10.18
N LEU A 13 49.66 34.97 -10.47
CA LEU A 13 49.01 33.72 -10.70
C LEU A 13 49.19 33.32 -12.17
N LEU A 14 50.09 32.36 -12.40
CA LEU A 14 50.17 31.61 -13.64
C LEU A 14 48.96 30.71 -13.75
N LEU A 15 48.03 31.02 -14.66
CA LEU A 15 46.94 30.14 -15.06
C LEU A 15 47.51 29.02 -15.92
N SER A 16 47.72 27.85 -15.35
CA SER A 16 47.89 26.60 -16.08
C SER A 16 46.48 26.02 -16.34
N ALA A 17 46.00 26.19 -17.55
CA ALA A 17 44.77 25.54 -18.04
C ALA A 17 45.05 24.05 -18.23
N THR A 18 44.78 23.22 -17.23
CA THR A 18 44.68 21.78 -17.40
C THR A 18 43.32 21.47 -17.98
N LEU A 19 43.27 21.11 -19.27
CA LEU A 19 42.15 20.50 -19.95
C LEU A 19 41.86 19.14 -19.31
N PHE A 20 40.93 19.08 -18.37
CA PHE A 20 40.31 17.83 -17.96
C PHE A 20 39.33 17.41 -19.05
N SER A 21 39.78 16.53 -19.95
CA SER A 21 38.88 15.76 -20.80
C SER A 21 38.06 14.86 -19.88
N SER A 22 36.83 15.28 -19.59
CA SER A 22 35.81 14.41 -18.99
C SER A 22 35.47 13.31 -19.98
N VAL A 23 36.08 12.14 -19.79
CA VAL A 23 35.66 10.91 -20.45
C VAL A 23 34.28 10.57 -19.87
N VAL A 24 33.24 10.98 -20.57
CA VAL A 24 31.87 10.49 -20.33
C VAL A 24 31.89 9.02 -20.73
N PHE A 25 32.02 8.14 -19.73
CA PHE A 25 31.67 6.75 -19.93
C PHE A 25 30.16 6.70 -20.23
N ALA A 26 29.82 6.67 -21.51
CA ALA A 26 28.50 6.26 -21.93
C ALA A 26 28.33 4.80 -21.44
N THR A 27 27.61 4.63 -20.34
CA THR A 27 27.14 3.30 -19.94
C THR A 27 26.27 2.81 -21.07
N LYS A 28 26.78 1.82 -21.85
CA LYS A 28 25.96 1.10 -22.80
C LYS A 28 24.69 0.67 -22.09
N PRO A 29 23.50 0.83 -22.71
CA PRO A 29 22.30 0.20 -22.18
C PRO A 29 22.64 -1.27 -21.97
N VAL A 30 22.40 -1.78 -20.78
CA VAL A 30 22.48 -3.22 -20.51
C VAL A 30 21.50 -3.84 -21.47
N GLU A 31 22.01 -4.51 -22.47
CA GLU A 31 21.21 -5.30 -23.42
C GLU A 31 20.41 -6.27 -22.56
N LYS A 32 19.10 -6.07 -22.46
CA LYS A 32 18.21 -7.02 -21.78
C LYS A 32 18.32 -8.32 -22.56
N VAL A 33 19.15 -9.23 -22.09
CA VAL A 33 19.19 -10.60 -22.58
C VAL A 33 17.78 -11.13 -22.35
N ALA A 34 17.05 -11.38 -23.41
CA ALA A 34 15.71 -11.97 -23.34
C ALA A 34 15.89 -13.41 -22.82
N HIS A 35 15.87 -13.56 -21.50
CA HIS A 35 15.79 -14.88 -20.90
C HIS A 35 14.39 -15.41 -21.20
N ASN A 36 14.29 -16.54 -21.90
CA ASN A 36 13.04 -17.27 -22.10
C ASN A 36 12.63 -17.95 -20.78
N LEU A 37 12.37 -17.12 -19.74
CA LEU A 37 11.97 -17.60 -18.43
C LEU A 37 10.49 -17.97 -18.45
N THR A 38 10.13 -19.06 -17.78
CA THR A 38 8.74 -19.45 -17.57
C THR A 38 8.16 -18.72 -16.35
N SER A 39 6.82 -18.67 -16.25
CA SER A 39 6.13 -18.16 -15.07
C SER A 39 6.61 -18.83 -13.78
N GLU A 40 6.79 -20.16 -13.83
CA GLU A 40 7.25 -20.97 -12.70
C GLU A 40 8.67 -20.58 -12.24
N GLN A 41 9.59 -20.40 -13.18
CA GLN A 41 10.97 -19.98 -12.86
C GLN A 41 11.02 -18.61 -12.19
N VAL A 42 10.25 -17.64 -12.70
CA VAL A 42 10.17 -16.29 -12.09
C VAL A 42 9.52 -16.35 -10.72
N TYR A 43 8.42 -17.09 -10.57
CA TYR A 43 7.74 -17.29 -9.28
C TYR A 43 8.72 -17.87 -8.23
N HIS A 44 9.40 -18.97 -8.55
CA HIS A 44 10.33 -19.61 -7.62
C HIS A 44 11.55 -18.73 -7.31
N GLY A 45 12.06 -17.98 -8.28
CA GLY A 45 13.15 -17.05 -8.05
C GLY A 45 12.77 -15.95 -7.04
N ILE A 46 11.63 -15.29 -7.26
CA ILE A 46 11.15 -14.25 -6.33
C ILE A 46 10.86 -14.84 -4.96
N LYS A 47 10.20 -16.00 -4.90
CA LYS A 47 9.87 -16.68 -3.64
C LYS A 47 11.12 -17.03 -2.84
N ALA A 48 12.11 -17.63 -3.48
CA ALA A 48 13.38 -18.00 -2.84
C ALA A 48 14.09 -16.77 -2.25
N ASN A 49 14.14 -15.67 -3.01
CA ASN A 49 14.73 -14.42 -2.54
C ASN A 49 14.00 -13.85 -1.31
N LEU A 50 12.66 -13.76 -1.37
CA LEU A 50 11.84 -13.24 -0.25
C LEU A 50 11.94 -14.13 0.99
N GLU A 51 11.82 -15.47 0.84
CA GLU A 51 11.83 -16.39 1.99
C GLU A 51 13.22 -16.48 2.64
N THR A 52 14.31 -16.44 1.86
CA THR A 52 15.68 -16.42 2.40
C THR A 52 15.96 -15.17 3.23
N ASN A 53 15.39 -14.04 2.83
CA ASN A 53 15.64 -12.76 3.49
C ASN A 53 14.52 -12.32 4.43
N LEU A 54 13.45 -13.11 4.60
CA LEU A 54 12.20 -12.70 5.25
C LEU A 54 12.41 -12.12 6.65
N TYR A 55 13.21 -12.79 7.47
CA TYR A 55 13.43 -12.37 8.87
C TYR A 55 14.34 -11.15 9.02
N SER A 56 15.03 -10.73 7.97
CA SER A 56 15.79 -9.47 7.95
C SER A 56 14.92 -8.26 7.59
N LEU A 57 13.70 -8.49 7.10
CA LEU A 57 12.79 -7.43 6.67
C LEU A 57 12.00 -6.83 7.86
N PRO A 58 11.53 -5.59 7.75
CA PRO A 58 10.69 -4.98 8.79
C PRO A 58 9.41 -5.81 9.07
N PRO A 59 8.89 -5.84 10.32
CA PRO A 59 7.71 -6.62 10.69
C PRO A 59 6.50 -6.43 9.76
N ARG A 60 6.25 -5.20 9.34
CA ARG A 60 5.18 -4.89 8.38
C ARG A 60 5.35 -5.60 7.03
N VAL A 61 6.59 -5.72 6.57
CA VAL A 61 6.91 -6.37 5.28
C VAL A 61 6.76 -7.88 5.42
N GLN A 62 7.26 -8.45 6.53
CA GLN A 62 7.08 -9.86 6.86
C GLN A 62 5.59 -10.24 6.92
N GLY A 63 4.78 -9.46 7.65
CA GLY A 63 3.34 -9.71 7.77
C GLY A 63 2.59 -9.52 6.45
N HIS A 64 3.01 -8.55 5.63
CA HIS A 64 2.42 -8.31 4.32
C HIS A 64 2.66 -9.47 3.34
N TYR A 65 3.87 -10.01 3.30
CA TYR A 65 4.19 -11.22 2.54
C TYR A 65 3.41 -12.42 3.08
N ALA A 66 3.47 -12.65 4.40
CA ALA A 66 2.88 -13.80 5.04
C ALA A 66 1.35 -13.88 4.84
N ILE A 67 0.62 -12.77 5.01
CA ILE A 67 -0.84 -12.77 4.84
C ILE A 67 -1.25 -13.06 3.39
N ARG A 68 -0.48 -12.59 2.41
CA ARG A 68 -0.74 -12.89 1.00
C ARG A 68 -0.46 -14.35 0.69
N GLN A 69 0.67 -14.87 1.13
CA GLN A 69 0.98 -16.28 0.93
C GLN A 69 -0.05 -17.19 1.62
N PHE A 70 -0.52 -16.84 2.82
CA PHE A 70 -1.60 -17.57 3.46
C PHE A 70 -2.88 -17.57 2.61
N ARG A 71 -3.29 -16.41 2.10
CA ARG A 71 -4.51 -16.27 1.29
C ARG A 71 -4.43 -17.03 -0.04
N MET A 72 -3.21 -17.19 -0.56
CA MET A 72 -2.95 -17.96 -1.77
C MET A 72 -2.85 -19.48 -1.53
N THR A 73 -2.27 -19.91 -0.41
CA THR A 73 -1.87 -21.32 -0.20
C THR A 73 -2.62 -22.02 0.94
N GLY A 74 -3.18 -21.30 1.89
CA GLY A 74 -3.74 -21.84 3.12
C GLY A 74 -2.72 -22.38 4.12
N GLU A 75 -1.42 -22.31 3.83
CA GLU A 75 -0.38 -22.90 4.68
C GLU A 75 -0.24 -22.17 6.02
N THR A 76 -0.36 -22.93 7.13
CA THR A 76 -0.30 -22.42 8.52
C THR A 76 1.00 -21.67 8.84
N LYS A 77 2.13 -22.04 8.21
CA LYS A 77 3.40 -21.33 8.43
C LYS A 77 3.30 -19.84 8.10
N TYR A 78 2.53 -19.47 7.06
CA TYR A 78 2.31 -18.09 6.68
C TYR A 78 1.33 -17.37 7.62
N ALA A 79 0.33 -18.07 8.16
CA ALA A 79 -0.51 -17.50 9.21
C ALA A 79 0.33 -17.10 10.43
N ASN A 80 1.24 -17.98 10.88
CA ASN A 80 2.16 -17.68 11.98
C ASN A 80 3.10 -16.50 11.66
N GLY A 81 3.58 -16.38 10.42
CA GLY A 81 4.43 -15.29 9.97
C GLY A 81 3.76 -13.90 10.03
N SER A 82 2.42 -13.85 10.04
CA SER A 82 1.67 -12.59 10.14
C SER A 82 1.51 -12.05 11.56
N LEU A 83 1.81 -12.85 12.60
CA LEU A 83 1.64 -12.48 14.03
C LEU A 83 2.44 -11.26 14.44
N ILE A 84 3.65 -11.11 13.92
CA ILE A 84 4.53 -10.00 14.32
C ILE A 84 3.97 -8.63 13.86
N ASP A 85 3.36 -8.58 12.68
CA ASP A 85 2.68 -7.36 12.21
C ASP A 85 1.39 -7.12 13.01
N LEU A 86 0.62 -8.17 13.30
CA LEU A 86 -0.58 -8.07 14.13
C LEU A 86 -0.28 -7.47 15.50
N LEU A 87 0.76 -7.92 16.19
CA LEU A 87 1.15 -7.36 17.50
C LEU A 87 1.41 -5.86 17.42
N THR A 88 2.18 -5.43 16.41
CA THR A 88 2.48 -4.00 16.20
C THR A 88 1.21 -3.19 15.90
N ILE A 89 0.30 -3.75 15.11
CA ILE A 89 -0.97 -3.10 14.74
C ILE A 89 -1.89 -3.03 15.95
N ALA A 90 -2.00 -4.11 16.73
CA ALA A 90 -2.86 -4.17 17.92
C ALA A 90 -2.42 -3.18 19.01
N GLU A 91 -1.12 -3.05 19.28
CA GLU A 91 -0.60 -2.04 20.21
C GLU A 91 -0.93 -0.60 19.76
N ARG A 92 -0.73 -0.32 18.48
CA ARG A 92 -1.06 0.99 17.92
C ARG A 92 -2.55 1.28 17.96
N GLN A 93 -3.37 0.28 17.63
CA GLN A 93 -4.81 0.43 17.75
C GLN A 93 -5.22 0.74 19.19
N ALA A 94 -4.72 -0.01 20.17
CA ALA A 94 -4.98 0.21 21.58
C ALA A 94 -4.61 1.65 22.02
N TYR A 95 -3.39 2.07 21.64
CA TYR A 95 -2.93 3.43 21.94
C TYR A 95 -3.88 4.51 21.41
N TYR A 96 -4.22 4.45 20.13
CA TYR A 96 -5.08 5.46 19.52
C TYR A 96 -6.52 5.38 20.04
N SER A 97 -7.10 4.18 20.09
CA SER A 97 -8.51 4.00 20.44
C SER A 97 -8.81 4.38 21.89
N CYS A 98 -7.92 4.03 22.82
CA CYS A 98 -8.13 4.29 24.26
C CYS A 98 -7.75 5.71 24.73
N ASN A 99 -7.35 6.58 23.82
CA ASN A 99 -7.04 7.97 24.15
C ASN A 99 -7.95 8.99 23.43
N LEU A 100 -8.97 8.52 22.68
CA LEU A 100 -9.82 9.38 21.85
C LEU A 100 -10.66 10.38 22.65
N ASP A 101 -10.96 10.09 23.90
CA ASP A 101 -11.69 10.96 24.82
C ASP A 101 -10.82 11.99 25.55
N LYS A 102 -9.49 11.87 25.44
CA LYS A 102 -8.57 12.82 26.06
C LYS A 102 -8.61 14.18 25.36
N PRO A 103 -8.71 15.29 26.12
CA PRO A 103 -8.73 16.63 25.54
C PRO A 103 -7.51 16.91 24.63
N GLY A 104 -7.78 17.35 23.41
CA GLY A 104 -6.73 17.70 22.44
C GLY A 104 -6.05 16.54 21.72
N PHE A 105 -6.26 15.29 22.14
CA PHE A 105 -5.60 14.11 21.54
C PHE A 105 -5.88 13.99 20.04
N ILE A 106 -7.15 14.04 19.62
CA ILE A 106 -7.53 13.93 18.20
C ILE A 106 -6.81 15.00 17.36
N LYS A 107 -6.80 16.25 17.84
CA LYS A 107 -6.14 17.35 17.13
C LYS A 107 -4.62 17.15 17.02
N SER A 108 -3.97 16.74 18.09
CA SER A 108 -2.53 16.50 18.14
C SER A 108 -2.12 15.37 17.21
N GLU A 109 -2.78 14.21 17.32
CA GLU A 109 -2.45 13.04 16.51
C GLU A 109 -2.80 13.22 15.02
N SER A 110 -3.86 13.98 14.72
CA SER A 110 -4.20 14.37 13.35
C SER A 110 -3.09 15.20 12.71
N LYS A 111 -2.56 16.17 13.44
CA LYS A 111 -1.41 16.97 12.97
C LYS A 111 -0.20 16.09 12.70
N ILE A 112 0.15 15.20 13.63
CA ILE A 112 1.26 14.25 13.44
C ILE A 112 1.05 13.37 12.20
N ALA A 113 -0.17 12.88 11.98
CA ALA A 113 -0.51 12.07 10.82
C ALA A 113 -0.34 12.82 9.50
N VAL A 114 -0.72 14.10 9.45
CA VAL A 114 -0.55 14.98 8.29
C VAL A 114 0.93 15.33 8.06
N ASP A 115 1.68 15.62 9.11
CA ASP A 115 3.11 15.96 9.01
C ASP A 115 3.93 14.80 8.41
N LYS A 116 3.54 13.55 8.67
CA LYS A 116 4.16 12.34 8.10
C LYS A 116 3.95 12.16 6.58
N LEU A 117 3.12 12.96 5.94
CA LEU A 117 2.92 12.88 4.48
C LEU A 117 4.15 13.30 3.66
N GLY A 118 5.17 13.84 4.30
CA GLY A 118 6.41 14.29 3.66
C GLY A 118 6.29 15.66 2.97
N ASN A 119 7.40 16.13 2.40
CA ASN A 119 7.51 17.48 1.81
C ASN A 119 7.80 17.46 0.29
N GLY A 120 7.92 16.28 -0.32
CA GLY A 120 8.04 16.16 -1.78
C GLY A 120 6.72 16.53 -2.49
N PRO A 121 6.72 16.64 -3.84
CA PRO A 121 5.55 17.09 -4.62
C PRO A 121 4.27 16.31 -4.28
N ARG A 122 4.35 14.98 -4.15
CA ARG A 122 3.20 14.14 -3.77
C ARG A 122 2.71 14.44 -2.34
N GLY A 123 3.63 14.65 -1.39
CA GLY A 123 3.29 14.99 -0.01
C GLY A 123 2.61 16.35 0.08
N GLN A 124 3.10 17.35 -0.64
CA GLN A 124 2.51 18.70 -0.70
C GLN A 124 1.11 18.67 -1.32
N ALA A 125 0.92 17.98 -2.45
CA ALA A 125 -0.40 17.79 -3.06
C ALA A 125 -1.40 17.14 -2.09
N ARG A 126 -0.96 16.15 -1.34
CA ARG A 126 -1.75 15.47 -0.31
C ARG A 126 -2.10 16.39 0.86
N LYS A 127 -1.13 17.15 1.36
CA LYS A 127 -1.38 18.13 2.42
C LYS A 127 -2.39 19.20 1.99
N LYS A 128 -2.30 19.66 0.73
CA LYS A 128 -3.27 20.61 0.16
C LYS A 128 -4.68 20.02 0.09
N ALA A 129 -4.81 18.79 -0.41
CA ALA A 129 -6.11 18.13 -0.56
C ALA A 129 -6.79 17.87 0.80
N ILE A 130 -6.02 17.55 1.84
CA ILE A 130 -6.58 17.24 3.17
C ILE A 130 -6.83 18.45 4.05
N ALA A 131 -6.34 19.63 3.70
CA ALA A 131 -6.46 20.84 4.53
C ALA A 131 -7.91 21.14 4.99
N PRO A 132 -8.96 20.93 4.15
CA PRO A 132 -10.36 21.09 4.61
C PRO A 132 -10.83 20.01 5.60
N TYR A 133 -10.08 18.93 5.76
CA TYR A 133 -10.45 17.75 6.53
C TYR A 133 -9.38 17.37 7.56
N PRO A 134 -9.06 18.22 8.54
CA PRO A 134 -7.85 18.13 9.36
C PRO A 134 -7.70 16.83 10.15
N ASN A 135 -8.81 16.18 10.52
CA ASN A 135 -8.79 14.94 11.30
C ASN A 135 -8.92 13.67 10.44
N PHE A 136 -9.11 13.81 9.14
CA PHE A 136 -9.40 12.68 8.27
C PHE A 136 -8.29 11.63 8.26
N MET A 137 -6.99 12.05 8.30
CA MET A 137 -5.88 11.10 8.33
C MET A 137 -5.85 10.25 9.60
N LEU A 138 -6.17 10.82 10.75
CA LEU A 138 -6.29 10.04 11.99
C LEU A 138 -7.44 9.04 11.87
N TYR A 139 -8.60 9.49 11.45
CA TYR A 139 -9.79 8.64 11.35
C TYR A 139 -9.61 7.51 10.33
N SER A 140 -9.11 7.82 9.13
CA SER A 140 -9.04 6.85 8.05
C SER A 140 -7.74 6.03 8.04
N ASN A 141 -6.57 6.68 7.99
CA ASN A 141 -5.29 5.98 7.82
C ASN A 141 -4.76 5.39 9.13
N VAL A 142 -5.30 5.79 10.27
CA VAL A 142 -4.93 5.23 11.57
C VAL A 142 -6.06 4.36 12.11
N LEU A 143 -7.19 4.93 12.50
CA LEU A 143 -8.24 4.18 13.21
C LEU A 143 -8.91 3.13 12.31
N LEU A 144 -9.47 3.51 11.15
CA LEU A 144 -10.10 2.54 10.25
C LEU A 144 -9.11 1.45 9.81
N ARG A 145 -7.91 1.84 9.41
CA ARG A 145 -6.90 0.91 8.94
C ARG A 145 -6.46 -0.10 9.99
N TYR A 146 -6.21 0.35 11.23
CA TYR A 146 -5.78 -0.60 12.27
C TYR A 146 -6.93 -1.48 12.72
N ALA A 147 -8.13 -0.93 12.87
CA ALA A 147 -9.31 -1.70 13.26
C ALA A 147 -9.65 -2.78 12.22
N SER A 148 -9.70 -2.44 10.92
CA SER A 148 -9.97 -3.41 9.88
C SER A 148 -8.91 -4.50 9.79
N ARG A 149 -7.63 -4.14 10.00
CA ARG A 149 -6.53 -5.12 10.01
C ARG A 149 -6.60 -6.08 11.20
N VAL A 150 -7.00 -5.61 12.38
CA VAL A 150 -7.21 -6.47 13.56
C VAL A 150 -8.42 -7.38 13.33
N ASP A 151 -9.49 -6.85 12.74
CA ASP A 151 -10.70 -7.59 12.38
C ASP A 151 -10.41 -8.70 11.34
N GLU A 152 -9.55 -8.45 10.35
CA GLU A 152 -9.11 -9.46 9.36
C GLU A 152 -8.49 -10.72 10.01
N PHE A 153 -7.94 -10.59 11.21
CA PHE A 153 -7.39 -11.70 12.00
C PHE A 153 -8.40 -12.32 12.97
N GLY A 154 -9.65 -11.86 12.99
CA GLY A 154 -10.71 -12.34 13.86
C GLY A 154 -10.71 -11.73 15.26
N PHE A 155 -10.16 -10.53 15.44
CA PHE A 155 -10.08 -9.85 16.73
C PHE A 155 -10.71 -8.46 16.72
N THR A 156 -11.06 -8.00 17.93
CA THR A 156 -11.31 -6.58 18.21
C THR A 156 -10.28 -6.07 19.22
N GLY A 157 -9.80 -4.85 19.03
CA GLY A 157 -8.85 -4.25 19.96
C GLY A 157 -9.50 -3.63 21.21
N PRO A 158 -8.70 -3.22 22.21
CA PRO A 158 -9.19 -2.45 23.35
C PRO A 158 -9.87 -1.15 22.92
N CYS A 159 -10.85 -0.70 23.72
CA CYS A 159 -11.60 0.54 23.49
C CYS A 159 -12.28 0.60 22.10
N HIS A 160 -12.64 -0.55 21.55
CA HIS A 160 -13.28 -0.67 20.24
C HIS A 160 -14.54 0.18 20.12
N ASP A 161 -15.42 0.11 21.13
CA ASP A 161 -16.70 0.84 21.13
C ASP A 161 -16.50 2.36 21.11
N LEU A 162 -15.53 2.88 21.88
CA LEU A 162 -15.16 4.30 21.85
C LEU A 162 -14.67 4.71 20.45
N MET A 163 -13.85 3.89 19.83
CA MET A 163 -13.35 4.13 18.48
C MET A 163 -14.48 4.13 17.44
N ILE A 164 -15.37 3.13 17.46
CA ILE A 164 -16.52 3.05 16.54
C ILE A 164 -17.45 4.24 16.72
N LYS A 165 -17.76 4.62 17.97
CA LYS A 165 -18.56 5.82 18.28
C LYS A 165 -17.91 7.09 17.72
N THR A 166 -16.61 7.25 17.90
CA THR A 166 -15.86 8.39 17.38
C THR A 166 -15.89 8.46 15.86
N LEU A 167 -15.67 7.32 15.18
CA LEU A 167 -15.69 7.23 13.72
C LEU A 167 -17.08 7.48 13.13
N LYS A 168 -18.15 6.98 13.74
CA LYS A 168 -19.53 7.24 13.31
C LYS A 168 -19.89 8.73 13.38
N ASN A 169 -19.33 9.44 14.35
CA ASN A 169 -19.53 10.88 14.53
C ASN A 169 -18.62 11.74 13.64
N ALA A 170 -17.64 11.15 12.96
CA ALA A 170 -16.59 11.87 12.23
C ALA A 170 -17.03 12.42 10.85
N ASN A 171 -18.22 12.10 10.35
CA ASN A 171 -18.70 12.50 9.02
C ASN A 171 -17.63 12.37 7.92
N LEU A 172 -17.27 11.16 7.56
CA LEU A 172 -16.20 10.87 6.58
C LEU A 172 -16.59 11.18 5.12
N ALA A 173 -17.87 11.23 4.81
CA ALA A 173 -18.39 11.31 3.44
C ALA A 173 -17.83 12.51 2.63
N PRO A 174 -17.76 13.76 3.16
CA PRO A 174 -17.23 14.88 2.40
C PRO A 174 -15.80 14.67 1.92
N ALA A 175 -14.92 14.16 2.79
CA ALA A 175 -13.53 13.90 2.43
C ALA A 175 -13.38 12.72 1.45
N LEU A 176 -14.20 11.67 1.61
CA LEU A 176 -14.19 10.51 0.73
C LEU A 176 -14.64 10.86 -0.69
N THR A 177 -15.54 11.84 -0.87
CA THR A 177 -16.11 12.19 -2.18
C THR A 177 -15.52 13.46 -2.79
N ASP A 178 -14.57 14.10 -2.11
CA ASP A 178 -13.91 15.29 -2.61
C ASP A 178 -13.00 15.00 -3.80
N LYS A 179 -13.09 15.80 -4.86
CA LYS A 179 -12.32 15.63 -6.09
C LYS A 179 -10.81 15.69 -5.85
N GLN A 180 -10.34 16.64 -5.04
CA GLN A 180 -8.90 16.80 -4.78
C GLN A 180 -8.37 15.65 -3.94
N MET A 181 -9.18 15.15 -3.00
CA MET A 181 -8.88 13.95 -2.24
C MET A 181 -8.76 12.73 -3.14
N ILE A 182 -9.69 12.51 -4.07
CA ILE A 182 -9.64 11.41 -5.04
C ILE A 182 -8.39 11.52 -5.92
N GLN A 183 -8.06 12.72 -6.41
CA GLN A 183 -6.85 12.96 -7.19
C GLN A 183 -5.55 12.73 -6.41
N ALA A 184 -5.57 12.80 -5.09
CA ALA A 184 -4.40 12.59 -4.23
C ALA A 184 -4.28 11.15 -3.69
N TRP A 185 -5.40 10.41 -3.52
CA TRP A 185 -5.46 9.14 -2.81
C TRP A 185 -6.49 8.14 -3.35
N ALA A 186 -6.78 8.07 -4.63
CA ALA A 186 -7.85 7.23 -5.16
C ALA A 186 -7.90 5.80 -4.56
N ALA A 187 -6.78 5.08 -4.60
CA ALA A 187 -6.68 3.71 -4.06
C ALA A 187 -6.87 3.64 -2.55
N GLN A 188 -6.33 4.60 -1.79
CA GLN A 188 -6.49 4.61 -0.35
C GLN A 188 -7.92 4.96 0.07
N LEU A 189 -8.59 5.87 -0.63
CA LEU A 189 -9.96 6.27 -0.30
C LEU A 189 -10.94 5.11 -0.47
N ILE A 190 -10.83 4.33 -1.55
CA ILE A 190 -11.70 3.15 -1.71
C ILE A 190 -11.43 2.11 -0.62
N ASN A 191 -10.18 1.96 -0.17
CA ASN A 191 -9.88 1.10 0.98
C ASN A 191 -10.61 1.58 2.23
N TYR A 192 -10.59 2.90 2.51
CA TYR A 192 -11.29 3.46 3.67
C TYR A 192 -12.81 3.27 3.58
N VAL A 193 -13.38 3.32 2.38
CA VAL A 193 -14.79 3.02 2.13
C VAL A 193 -15.14 1.59 2.53
N TYR A 194 -14.35 0.62 2.06
CA TYR A 194 -14.58 -0.79 2.39
C TYR A 194 -14.31 -1.08 3.87
N TRP A 195 -13.25 -0.52 4.46
CA TRP A 195 -12.97 -0.69 5.89
C TRP A 195 -14.03 -0.07 6.79
N ALA A 196 -14.58 1.08 6.41
CA ALA A 196 -15.69 1.67 7.15
C ALA A 196 -16.93 0.77 7.16
N LYS A 197 -17.23 0.11 6.02
CA LYS A 197 -18.29 -0.89 5.91
C LYS A 197 -17.99 -2.14 6.72
N GLN A 198 -16.77 -2.67 6.61
CA GLN A 198 -16.29 -3.88 7.30
C GLN A 198 -16.48 -3.80 8.80
N ILE A 199 -16.09 -2.68 9.43
CA ILE A 199 -16.19 -2.51 10.89
C ILE A 199 -17.44 -1.76 11.34
N GLY A 200 -18.46 -1.62 10.48
CA GLY A 200 -19.77 -1.08 10.82
C GLY A 200 -19.83 0.42 11.12
N VAL A 201 -18.90 1.21 10.57
CA VAL A 201 -18.88 2.68 10.70
C VAL A 201 -19.87 3.34 9.73
N GLY A 202 -19.91 2.88 8.48
CA GLY A 202 -20.83 3.39 7.47
C GLY A 202 -20.57 2.77 6.10
N ASP A 203 -21.56 2.87 5.19
CA ASP A 203 -21.42 2.47 3.78
C ASP A 203 -21.37 3.71 2.90
N TYR A 204 -20.22 3.94 2.28
CA TYR A 204 -19.95 5.09 1.42
C TYR A 204 -19.70 4.67 -0.04
N TYR A 205 -19.92 3.39 -0.38
CA TYR A 205 -19.50 2.82 -1.66
C TYR A 205 -20.09 3.55 -2.86
N GLU A 206 -21.42 3.69 -2.96
CA GLU A 206 -22.06 4.31 -4.11
C GLU A 206 -21.71 5.80 -4.26
N ALA A 207 -21.61 6.51 -3.13
CA ALA A 207 -21.20 7.91 -3.12
C ALA A 207 -19.77 8.07 -3.65
N TYR A 208 -18.85 7.22 -3.18
CA TYR A 208 -17.46 7.23 -3.63
C TYR A 208 -17.32 6.85 -5.10
N LYS A 209 -17.99 5.76 -5.54
CA LYS A 209 -17.99 5.29 -6.93
C LYS A 209 -18.41 6.41 -7.89
N LYS A 210 -19.54 7.07 -7.56
CA LYS A 210 -20.02 8.23 -8.34
C LYS A 210 -19.01 9.37 -8.39
N ALA A 211 -18.42 9.72 -7.25
CA ALA A 211 -17.42 10.78 -7.16
C ALA A 211 -16.13 10.43 -7.93
N PHE A 212 -15.69 9.18 -7.86
CA PHE A 212 -14.52 8.68 -8.60
C PHE A 212 -14.73 8.78 -10.12
N ILE A 213 -15.88 8.29 -10.64
CA ILE A 213 -16.22 8.34 -12.07
C ILE A 213 -16.32 9.80 -12.54
N ASN A 214 -16.89 10.67 -11.74
CA ASN A 214 -16.98 12.11 -12.05
C ASN A 214 -15.59 12.80 -12.03
N THR A 215 -14.68 12.34 -11.19
CA THR A 215 -13.31 12.86 -11.10
C THR A 215 -12.46 12.41 -12.28
N TYR A 216 -12.65 11.18 -12.74
CA TYR A 216 -11.90 10.51 -13.81
C TYR A 216 -12.80 9.99 -14.94
N PRO A 217 -13.58 10.85 -15.64
CA PRO A 217 -14.39 10.40 -16.77
C PRO A 217 -13.48 9.90 -17.89
N ASN A 218 -13.80 8.71 -18.45
CA ASN A 218 -12.99 8.07 -19.49
C ASN A 218 -12.76 8.94 -20.73
N SER A 219 -13.73 9.83 -21.05
CA SER A 219 -13.63 10.78 -22.17
C SER A 219 -12.53 11.84 -22.01
N LYS A 220 -11.93 11.96 -20.83
CA LYS A 220 -10.87 12.94 -20.54
C LYS A 220 -9.50 12.29 -20.27
N ASP A 221 -9.35 11.02 -20.54
CA ASP A 221 -8.11 10.30 -20.25
C ASP A 221 -6.89 10.90 -20.96
N ASP A 222 -7.04 11.36 -22.19
CA ASP A 222 -5.95 12.00 -22.96
C ASP A 222 -5.50 13.36 -22.39
N GLN A 223 -6.32 13.94 -21.49
CA GLN A 223 -5.99 15.17 -20.79
C GLN A 223 -5.32 14.91 -19.42
N LEU A 224 -5.24 13.66 -18.99
CA LEU A 224 -4.61 13.30 -17.71
C LEU A 224 -3.09 13.26 -17.86
N GLU A 225 -2.42 13.99 -16.98
CA GLU A 225 -0.99 13.77 -16.76
C GLU A 225 -0.71 12.32 -16.34
N LYS A 226 0.46 11.80 -16.67
CA LYS A 226 0.86 10.41 -16.38
C LYS A 226 0.64 10.03 -14.91
N GLY A 227 0.91 10.93 -13.96
CA GLY A 227 0.67 10.72 -12.54
C GLY A 227 -0.80 10.56 -12.18
N GLN A 228 -1.70 11.34 -12.81
CA GLN A 228 -3.15 11.25 -12.59
C GLN A 228 -3.75 10.01 -13.28
N TYR A 229 -3.29 9.69 -14.49
CA TYR A 229 -3.67 8.44 -15.15
C TYR A 229 -3.30 7.22 -14.30
N LYS A 230 -2.06 7.16 -13.81
CA LYS A 230 -1.62 6.12 -12.87
C LYS A 230 -2.51 6.05 -11.62
N ASN A 231 -2.86 7.19 -11.02
CA ASN A 231 -3.71 7.22 -9.83
C ASN A 231 -5.14 6.73 -10.12
N LYS A 232 -5.68 7.01 -11.33
CA LYS A 232 -6.96 6.45 -11.80
C LYS A 232 -6.90 4.92 -11.86
N ILE A 233 -5.91 4.35 -12.57
CA ILE A 233 -5.77 2.89 -12.72
C ILE A 233 -5.60 2.23 -11.35
N TYR A 234 -4.73 2.78 -10.50
CA TYR A 234 -4.50 2.30 -9.14
C TYR A 234 -5.76 2.36 -8.26
N GLY A 235 -6.59 3.40 -8.43
CA GLY A 235 -7.91 3.46 -7.79
C GLY A 235 -8.82 2.34 -8.27
N MET A 236 -8.86 2.07 -9.58
CA MET A 236 -9.71 1.04 -10.17
C MET A 236 -9.33 -0.37 -9.71
N THR A 237 -8.04 -0.72 -9.62
CA THR A 237 -7.61 -2.03 -9.08
C THR A 237 -8.08 -2.22 -7.65
N HIS A 238 -8.04 -1.17 -6.84
CA HIS A 238 -8.41 -1.22 -5.43
C HIS A 238 -9.92 -1.33 -5.18
N PHE A 239 -10.78 -0.95 -6.13
CA PHE A 239 -12.21 -1.31 -6.06
C PHE A 239 -12.38 -2.83 -5.98
N ILE A 240 -11.67 -3.58 -6.84
CA ILE A 240 -11.75 -5.04 -6.90
C ILE A 240 -11.05 -5.68 -5.70
N PHE A 241 -9.85 -5.22 -5.34
CA PHE A 241 -9.09 -5.79 -4.23
C PHE A 241 -9.79 -5.60 -2.88
N SER A 242 -10.36 -4.43 -2.64
CA SER A 242 -11.09 -4.19 -1.41
C SER A 242 -12.38 -5.02 -1.37
N ALA A 243 -13.08 -5.19 -2.50
CA ALA A 243 -14.25 -6.06 -2.61
C ALA A 243 -13.92 -7.52 -2.30
N SER A 244 -12.71 -8.00 -2.67
CA SER A 244 -12.24 -9.35 -2.36
C SER A 244 -11.77 -9.53 -0.90
N GLY A 245 -11.84 -8.49 -0.08
CA GLY A 245 -11.19 -8.49 1.24
C GLY A 245 -9.68 -8.67 1.13
N TYR A 246 -9.06 -8.11 0.09
CA TYR A 246 -7.65 -8.31 -0.22
C TYR A 246 -7.27 -9.78 -0.40
N TYR A 247 -7.90 -10.43 -1.40
CA TYR A 247 -7.61 -11.82 -1.83
C TYR A 247 -8.15 -12.92 -0.90
N GLN A 248 -9.20 -12.65 -0.13
CA GLN A 248 -9.84 -13.66 0.72
C GLN A 248 -10.93 -14.46 -0.01
N TYR A 249 -11.55 -13.85 -1.02
CA TYR A 249 -12.62 -14.47 -1.81
C TYR A 249 -12.69 -13.88 -3.22
N PRO A 250 -13.26 -14.65 -4.16
CA PRO A 250 -13.52 -14.14 -5.51
C PRO A 250 -14.56 -13.01 -5.48
N VAL A 251 -14.54 -12.19 -6.51
CA VAL A 251 -15.44 -11.04 -6.69
C VAL A 251 -16.34 -11.29 -7.89
N ASP A 252 -17.63 -10.96 -7.79
CA ASP A 252 -18.55 -11.03 -8.93
C ASP A 252 -18.10 -10.03 -10.01
N PRO A 253 -17.74 -10.48 -11.22
CA PRO A 253 -17.32 -9.60 -12.30
C PRO A 253 -18.36 -8.55 -12.66
N LYS A 254 -19.66 -8.84 -12.52
CA LYS A 254 -20.76 -7.93 -12.88
C LYS A 254 -20.71 -6.61 -12.12
N GLU A 255 -20.33 -6.65 -10.84
CA GLU A 255 -20.23 -5.45 -10.01
C GLU A 255 -19.11 -4.50 -10.48
N HIS A 256 -18.10 -5.05 -11.13
CA HIS A 256 -16.89 -4.33 -11.55
C HIS A 256 -16.65 -4.39 -13.06
N GLN A 257 -17.64 -4.78 -13.86
CA GLN A 257 -17.51 -4.93 -15.31
C GLN A 257 -16.98 -3.65 -15.98
N TRP A 258 -17.43 -2.48 -15.52
CA TRP A 258 -16.96 -1.19 -16.01
C TRP A 258 -15.44 -0.97 -15.84
N ILE A 259 -14.82 -1.62 -14.85
CA ILE A 259 -13.35 -1.61 -14.62
C ILE A 259 -12.69 -2.59 -15.59
N LEU A 260 -13.21 -3.81 -15.68
CA LEU A 260 -12.64 -4.86 -16.55
C LEU A 260 -12.67 -4.44 -18.02
N ASP A 261 -13.79 -3.90 -18.49
CA ASP A 261 -13.93 -3.37 -19.86
C ASP A 261 -12.93 -2.23 -20.12
N TYR A 262 -12.74 -1.36 -19.11
CA TYR A 262 -11.79 -0.28 -19.22
C TYR A 262 -10.34 -0.81 -19.31
N PHE A 263 -9.96 -1.78 -18.48
CA PHE A 263 -8.63 -2.38 -18.51
C PHE A 263 -8.36 -3.10 -19.82
N GLU A 264 -9.31 -3.87 -20.33
CA GLU A 264 -9.18 -4.57 -21.59
C GLU A 264 -8.95 -3.59 -22.76
N LYS A 265 -9.78 -2.56 -22.84
CA LYS A 265 -9.67 -1.53 -23.89
C LYS A 265 -8.35 -0.74 -23.85
N ASN A 266 -7.78 -0.54 -22.66
CA ASN A 266 -6.64 0.37 -22.44
C ASN A 266 -5.35 -0.33 -22.03
N ILE A 267 -5.28 -1.65 -22.16
CA ILE A 267 -4.14 -2.44 -21.64
C ILE A 267 -2.79 -1.95 -22.16
N ASP A 268 -2.67 -1.62 -23.43
CA ASP A 268 -1.40 -1.24 -24.03
C ASP A 268 -0.90 0.12 -23.46
N ARG A 269 -1.82 1.05 -23.20
CA ARG A 269 -1.49 2.29 -22.48
C ARG A 269 -1.15 2.04 -21.01
N ILE A 270 -1.86 1.15 -20.33
CA ILE A 270 -1.59 0.78 -18.93
C ILE A 270 -0.18 0.21 -18.79
N LEU A 271 0.23 -0.68 -19.69
CA LEU A 271 1.59 -1.26 -19.73
C LEU A 271 2.68 -0.20 -19.94
N THR A 272 2.38 0.92 -20.60
CA THR A 272 3.35 1.98 -20.91
C THR A 272 3.38 3.08 -19.85
N ASP A 273 2.21 3.47 -19.34
CA ASP A 273 2.05 4.69 -18.53
C ASP A 273 1.95 4.42 -17.03
N THR A 274 1.97 3.14 -16.59
CA THR A 274 1.93 2.80 -15.17
C THR A 274 3.20 2.08 -14.70
N THR A 275 3.19 1.51 -13.51
CA THR A 275 4.33 0.81 -12.89
C THR A 275 4.02 -0.66 -12.73
N GLU A 276 5.05 -1.50 -12.62
CA GLU A 276 4.94 -2.96 -12.58
C GLU A 276 3.98 -3.47 -11.50
N ASP A 277 3.90 -2.80 -10.36
CA ASP A 277 2.92 -3.12 -9.31
C ASP A 277 1.48 -2.91 -9.80
N ILE A 278 1.17 -1.76 -10.41
CA ILE A 278 -0.17 -1.46 -10.93
C ILE A 278 -0.52 -2.34 -12.12
N ILE A 279 0.44 -2.59 -13.03
CA ILE A 279 0.25 -3.51 -14.16
C ILE A 279 -0.11 -4.90 -13.64
N THR A 280 0.63 -5.39 -12.65
CA THR A 280 0.39 -6.69 -12.02
C THR A 280 -1.00 -6.74 -11.36
N GLU A 281 -1.40 -5.68 -10.68
CA GLU A 281 -2.72 -5.55 -10.07
C GLU A 281 -3.86 -5.60 -11.10
N VAL A 282 -3.66 -5.06 -12.29
CA VAL A 282 -4.63 -5.18 -13.40
C VAL A 282 -4.81 -6.65 -13.79
N GLY A 283 -3.73 -7.41 -13.98
CA GLY A 283 -3.82 -8.84 -14.26
C GLY A 283 -4.51 -9.64 -13.16
N ILE A 284 -4.17 -9.37 -11.89
CA ILE A 284 -4.79 -10.00 -10.72
C ILE A 284 -6.29 -9.65 -10.64
N SER A 285 -6.71 -8.46 -11.09
CA SER A 285 -8.12 -8.08 -11.10
C SER A 285 -8.98 -9.02 -11.96
N PHE A 286 -8.45 -9.48 -13.10
CA PHE A 286 -9.13 -10.50 -13.93
C PHE A 286 -9.13 -11.87 -13.24
N LEU A 287 -8.07 -12.24 -12.56
CA LEU A 287 -7.98 -13.53 -11.85
C LEU A 287 -8.98 -13.60 -10.69
N ILE A 288 -9.06 -12.57 -9.85
CA ILE A 288 -10.00 -12.48 -8.72
C ILE A 288 -11.46 -12.56 -9.17
N THR A 289 -11.75 -12.01 -10.35
CA THR A 289 -13.12 -12.00 -10.92
C THR A 289 -13.44 -13.24 -11.75
N GLY A 290 -12.58 -14.25 -11.76
CA GLY A 290 -12.78 -15.49 -12.51
C GLY A 290 -12.56 -15.37 -14.03
N ASN A 291 -12.02 -14.24 -14.49
CA ASN A 291 -11.75 -13.97 -15.91
C ASN A 291 -10.30 -14.28 -16.30
N GLY A 292 -9.71 -15.33 -15.74
CA GLY A 292 -8.28 -15.68 -15.94
C GLY A 292 -7.90 -16.04 -17.38
N SER A 293 -8.87 -16.41 -18.22
CA SER A 293 -8.66 -16.67 -19.65
C SER A 293 -8.65 -15.42 -20.53
N ASN A 294 -8.90 -14.23 -19.96
CA ASN A 294 -8.86 -12.98 -20.73
C ASN A 294 -7.44 -12.70 -21.24
N PRO A 295 -7.26 -12.29 -22.52
CA PRO A 295 -5.95 -12.00 -23.11
C PRO A 295 -5.13 -10.93 -22.35
N VAL A 296 -5.77 -10.08 -21.57
CA VAL A 296 -5.09 -9.12 -20.68
C VAL A 296 -4.16 -9.82 -19.70
N VAL A 297 -4.58 -10.96 -19.14
CA VAL A 297 -3.77 -11.72 -18.18
C VAL A 297 -2.46 -12.17 -18.79
N ASP A 298 -2.51 -12.71 -20.01
CA ASP A 298 -1.31 -13.16 -20.74
C ASP A 298 -0.38 -11.99 -21.10
N LYS A 299 -0.95 -10.85 -21.54
CA LYS A 299 -0.16 -9.64 -21.80
C LYS A 299 0.57 -9.17 -20.54
N VAL A 300 -0.13 -9.14 -19.39
CA VAL A 300 0.45 -8.74 -18.13
C VAL A 300 1.50 -9.73 -17.63
N LYS A 301 1.23 -11.05 -17.70
CA LYS A 301 2.23 -12.08 -17.35
C LYS A 301 3.52 -11.93 -18.17
N LYS A 302 3.41 -11.77 -19.49
CA LYS A 302 4.57 -11.53 -20.36
C LYS A 302 5.35 -10.28 -19.96
N HIS A 303 4.66 -9.18 -19.66
CA HIS A 303 5.30 -7.93 -19.20
C HIS A 303 6.06 -8.13 -17.89
N VAL A 304 5.44 -8.79 -16.89
CA VAL A 304 6.02 -9.05 -15.57
C VAL A 304 7.24 -9.96 -15.68
N ILE A 305 7.18 -11.02 -16.50
CA ILE A 305 8.32 -11.91 -16.76
C ILE A 305 9.48 -11.14 -17.40
N ALA A 306 9.20 -10.26 -18.35
CA ALA A 306 10.23 -9.43 -19.00
C ALA A 306 10.84 -8.38 -18.07
N ALA A 307 10.15 -7.99 -16.99
CA ALA A 307 10.64 -7.06 -15.98
C ALA A 307 11.48 -7.72 -14.88
N TYR A 308 11.49 -9.04 -14.80
CA TYR A 308 12.26 -9.79 -13.80
C TYR A 308 13.76 -9.75 -14.10
N ASP A 309 14.55 -9.50 -13.07
CA ASP A 309 16.01 -9.57 -13.11
C ASP A 309 16.51 -10.87 -12.43
N PRO A 310 17.05 -11.83 -13.20
CA PRO A 310 17.51 -13.10 -12.64
C PRO A 310 18.74 -12.97 -11.71
N ASN A 311 19.52 -11.89 -11.82
CA ASN A 311 20.70 -11.70 -10.96
C ASN A 311 20.29 -11.32 -9.55
N THR A 312 19.26 -10.51 -9.40
CA THR A 312 18.71 -10.10 -8.10
C THR A 312 17.51 -10.92 -7.67
N MET A 313 17.02 -11.80 -8.53
CA MET A 313 15.82 -12.63 -8.34
C MET A 313 14.59 -11.80 -7.95
N MET A 314 14.39 -10.63 -8.59
CA MET A 314 13.25 -9.77 -8.31
C MET A 314 12.92 -8.83 -9.48
N ILE A 315 11.75 -8.23 -9.43
CA ILE A 315 11.37 -7.09 -10.26
C ILE A 315 11.89 -5.83 -9.59
N LEU A 316 12.76 -5.11 -10.27
CA LEU A 316 13.41 -3.91 -9.75
C LEU A 316 12.41 -2.74 -9.60
N SER A 317 12.80 -1.74 -8.81
CA SER A 317 12.04 -0.48 -8.77
C SER A 317 12.07 0.22 -10.14
N PRO A 318 11.16 1.18 -10.42
CA PRO A 318 11.23 2.00 -11.64
C PRO A 318 12.56 2.75 -11.84
N HIS A 319 13.39 2.82 -10.79
CA HIS A 319 14.72 3.43 -10.81
C HIS A 319 15.85 2.39 -10.80
N GLY A 320 15.57 1.11 -11.10
CA GLY A 320 16.55 0.02 -11.16
C GLY A 320 17.11 -0.44 -9.81
N LYS A 321 16.47 -0.10 -8.68
CA LYS A 321 16.95 -0.51 -7.34
C LYS A 321 16.41 -1.88 -6.94
N ALA A 322 17.30 -2.73 -6.45
CA ALA A 322 17.02 -4.06 -5.91
C ALA A 322 16.90 -4.02 -4.37
N ASP A 323 15.91 -3.32 -3.83
CA ASP A 323 15.64 -3.27 -2.40
C ASP A 323 14.40 -4.08 -2.05
N LEU A 324 14.57 -5.17 -1.31
CA LEU A 324 13.48 -6.06 -0.90
C LEU A 324 12.47 -5.38 0.02
N SER A 325 12.89 -4.50 0.92
CA SER A 325 11.98 -3.86 1.88
C SER A 325 10.95 -2.96 1.19
N SER A 326 11.38 -2.19 0.18
CA SER A 326 10.49 -1.35 -0.61
C SER A 326 9.93 -2.05 -1.86
N GLY A 327 10.53 -3.15 -2.28
CA GLY A 327 10.17 -3.93 -3.46
C GLY A 327 9.25 -5.13 -3.17
N GLU A 328 9.08 -5.52 -1.90
CA GLU A 328 8.29 -6.70 -1.53
C GLU A 328 6.88 -6.66 -2.13
N HIS A 329 6.19 -5.53 -2.01
CA HIS A 329 4.83 -5.39 -2.53
C HIS A 329 4.73 -5.74 -4.03
N ARG A 330 5.60 -5.18 -4.85
CA ARG A 330 5.65 -5.43 -6.30
C ARG A 330 5.97 -6.90 -6.60
N ASN A 331 6.90 -7.48 -5.86
CA ASN A 331 7.37 -8.83 -6.08
C ASN A 331 6.37 -9.88 -5.59
N VAL A 332 5.71 -9.69 -4.46
CA VAL A 332 4.65 -10.62 -4.01
C VAL A 332 3.42 -10.57 -4.93
N LEU A 333 3.07 -9.40 -5.49
CA LEU A 333 2.01 -9.33 -6.49
C LEU A 333 2.39 -10.11 -7.76
N ALA A 334 3.64 -10.01 -8.22
CA ALA A 334 4.11 -10.80 -9.35
C ALA A 334 4.03 -12.31 -9.08
N MET A 335 4.42 -12.76 -7.90
CA MET A 335 4.24 -14.16 -7.49
C MET A 335 2.76 -14.58 -7.58
N MET A 336 1.86 -13.78 -7.02
CA MET A 336 0.41 -14.05 -7.04
C MET A 336 -0.14 -14.13 -8.47
N LEU A 337 0.29 -13.23 -9.36
CA LEU A 337 -0.13 -13.25 -10.77
C LEU A 337 0.36 -14.50 -11.52
N LEU A 338 1.61 -14.90 -11.27
CA LEU A 338 2.26 -15.97 -12.02
C LEU A 338 1.81 -17.36 -11.57
N ASP A 339 1.42 -17.52 -10.31
CA ASP A 339 0.96 -18.77 -9.69
C ASP A 339 -0.35 -18.52 -8.91
N TRP A 340 -1.40 -18.15 -9.64
CA TRP A 340 -2.72 -17.89 -9.06
C TRP A 340 -3.42 -19.20 -8.70
N PRO A 341 -3.92 -19.39 -7.47
CA PRO A 341 -4.55 -20.64 -7.04
C PRO A 341 -6.00 -20.77 -7.51
N ASP A 342 -6.49 -22.01 -7.54
CA ASP A 342 -7.91 -22.29 -7.81
C ASP A 342 -8.81 -21.86 -6.65
N THR A 343 -8.29 -21.79 -5.44
CA THR A 343 -9.05 -21.45 -4.22
C THR A 343 -8.30 -20.43 -3.38
N LEU A 344 -9.00 -19.36 -3.01
CA LEU A 344 -8.50 -18.35 -2.06
C LEU A 344 -8.89 -18.73 -0.62
N HIS A 345 -8.04 -18.38 0.34
CA HIS A 345 -8.23 -18.69 1.74
C HIS A 345 -8.56 -17.43 2.56
N LYS A 346 -9.63 -17.52 3.35
CA LYS A 346 -10.05 -16.43 4.26
C LYS A 346 -9.11 -16.31 5.46
N GLY A 347 -8.98 -15.11 5.97
CA GLY A 347 -8.19 -14.82 7.17
C GLY A 347 -6.73 -14.46 6.87
N PRO A 348 -5.76 -14.95 7.68
CA PRO A 348 -5.89 -16.03 8.67
C PRO A 348 -6.67 -15.59 9.92
N TYR A 349 -7.70 -16.33 10.30
CA TYR A 349 -8.36 -16.17 11.60
C TYR A 349 -7.51 -16.88 12.66
N LEU A 350 -6.62 -16.14 13.27
CA LEU A 350 -5.60 -16.71 14.14
C LEU A 350 -6.17 -17.41 15.38
N ASN A 351 -7.40 -17.05 15.78
CA ASN A 351 -8.13 -17.74 16.83
C ASN A 351 -8.50 -19.19 16.48
N ASP A 352 -8.66 -19.48 15.19
CA ASP A 352 -9.12 -20.80 14.73
C ASP A 352 -7.94 -21.76 14.46
N ILE A 353 -6.71 -21.24 14.44
CA ILE A 353 -5.50 -22.04 14.23
C ILE A 353 -4.97 -22.51 15.57
N ALA A 354 -5.18 -23.78 15.89
CA ALA A 354 -4.86 -24.37 17.19
C ALA A 354 -3.41 -24.14 17.66
N SER A 355 -2.44 -24.27 16.76
CA SER A 355 -1.03 -24.02 17.07
C SER A 355 -0.74 -22.55 17.40
N THR A 356 -1.43 -21.63 16.76
CA THR A 356 -1.28 -20.18 16.97
C THR A 356 -2.03 -19.71 18.20
N LYS A 357 -3.26 -20.22 18.42
CA LYS A 357 -4.09 -19.87 19.58
C LYS A 357 -3.37 -20.07 20.91
N LYS A 358 -2.55 -21.12 21.00
CA LYS A 358 -1.76 -21.46 22.19
C LYS A 358 -0.73 -20.39 22.56
N HIS A 359 -0.25 -19.63 21.56
CA HIS A 359 0.81 -18.63 21.68
C HIS A 359 0.33 -17.18 21.47
N LEU A 360 -0.97 -16.99 21.20
CA LEU A 360 -1.50 -15.63 21.09
C LEU A 360 -1.41 -14.92 22.44
N PRO A 361 -0.94 -13.67 22.46
CA PRO A 361 -1.03 -12.87 23.66
C PRO A 361 -2.51 -12.71 24.03
N LYS A 362 -2.85 -13.01 25.28
CA LYS A 362 -4.20 -12.70 25.79
C LYS A 362 -4.36 -11.19 25.74
N LEU A 363 -5.43 -10.72 25.09
CA LEU A 363 -5.82 -9.32 25.18
C LEU A 363 -5.91 -8.97 26.67
N VAL A 364 -5.07 -8.05 27.12
CA VAL A 364 -5.13 -7.55 28.48
C VAL A 364 -6.43 -6.78 28.59
N LYS A 365 -7.43 -7.36 29.28
CA LYS A 365 -8.56 -6.54 29.72
C LYS A 365 -7.96 -5.40 30.54
N PRO A 366 -8.35 -4.15 30.30
CA PRO A 366 -7.94 -3.04 31.16
C PRO A 366 -8.19 -3.51 32.60
N LYS A 367 -7.19 -3.44 33.48
CA LYS A 367 -7.45 -3.60 34.91
C LYS A 367 -8.51 -2.54 35.23
N ALA A 368 -9.64 -2.97 35.81
CA ALA A 368 -10.59 -2.04 36.37
C ALA A 368 -9.80 -1.04 37.21
N SER A 369 -9.99 0.25 36.92
CA SER A 369 -9.27 1.29 37.65
C SER A 369 -9.56 1.10 39.13
N ALA A 370 -8.56 1.25 39.98
CA ALA A 370 -8.70 1.11 41.42
C ALA A 370 -9.71 2.11 42.06
N SER A 371 -10.39 2.92 41.23
CA SER A 371 -11.45 3.87 41.65
C SER A 371 -12.82 3.23 41.88
N ASP A 372 -13.01 1.93 41.54
CA ASP A 372 -14.28 1.25 41.77
C ASP A 372 -14.36 0.52 43.12
N THR A 373 -13.36 0.67 43.97
CA THR A 373 -13.50 0.28 45.37
C THR A 373 -14.32 1.36 46.08
N LYS A 374 -15.65 1.24 46.04
CA LYS A 374 -16.55 2.00 46.90
C LYS A 374 -16.15 1.73 48.36
N LEU A 375 -15.69 2.77 49.03
CA LEU A 375 -15.72 2.86 50.46
C LEU A 375 -17.18 2.65 50.92
N HIS A 376 -17.44 1.52 51.57
CA HIS A 376 -18.60 1.31 52.42
C HIS A 376 -18.25 1.73 53.84
#